data_cafecfe4b60c6707c6f5d3752a2350e4
#
_entry.id   cafecfe4b60c6707c6f5d3752a2350e4
#
_cell.length_a   1.000
_cell.length_b   1.000
_cell.length_c   1.000
_cell.angle_alpha   90.00
_cell.angle_beta   90.00
_cell.angle_gamma   90.00
#
_symmetry.space_group_name_H-M   'P 1'
#
loop_
_entity.id
_entity.type
_entity.pdbx_description
1 polymer ?
#
loop_
_entity_poly.entity_id
_entity_poly.type
_entity_poly.pdbx_seq_one_letter_code
_entity_poly.pdbx_strand_id
1 'polypeptide(L)'
;MCGSHAKEKVPGIVISRDADGGASQSPCARAGRMALARVAPVALAAGRAAALSTSSPVARRPIAVAARRVDPSTNLVALVSRSSSPGKLRHAAVATDAAPTAPPAADTLTYVDTHCHLDLIFQKMTSEAKKGKKGDAAVVDFESWRHHLTKLEDPDSESYLGAQLEACLTVACSRRAMDAVRDILPKPGVFAAFGCHPLSAHEWDADMASAVESAVADENNAVVAVGECGLDYHYALKEIEADESLADDAAREARWEEVRKTQEDVFVAQMKMATRLGAPLVIHTREAEDDTLRLMREHLRKDARVHVHCFTSSASLARTLLGEYPNLCLGFTGVCTFKNGGDVREGVRSTPLDRILLETDGPYMAPAPHRGAVAHPGHVPHIAKKIAEVKGVRAEEVFAQCRANTRRTYGF
;
A
#
# COMPACT_ATOMS: atom_id res chain seq x y z
N MET A 1 28.98 29.81 -27.31
CA MET A 1 27.76 30.08 -26.49
C MET A 1 27.37 28.75 -25.84
N CYS A 2 27.82 28.51 -24.62
CA CYS A 2 27.55 27.29 -23.86
C CYS A 2 26.23 27.46 -23.13
N GLY A 3 25.23 26.66 -23.49
CA GLY A 3 23.99 26.51 -22.74
C GLY A 3 24.19 25.51 -21.59
N SER A 4 24.19 25.99 -20.38
CA SER A 4 24.20 25.17 -19.18
C SER A 4 22.83 24.51 -18.99
N HIS A 5 22.78 23.18 -19.16
CA HIS A 5 21.64 22.39 -18.71
C HIS A 5 21.75 22.20 -17.22
N ALA A 6 20.87 22.82 -16.46
CA ALA A 6 20.67 22.55 -15.06
C ALA A 6 20.16 21.09 -14.92
N LYS A 7 20.93 20.27 -14.24
CA LYS A 7 20.51 18.94 -13.82
C LYS A 7 19.63 19.09 -12.60
N GLU A 8 18.33 18.99 -12.76
CA GLU A 8 17.40 18.80 -11.66
C GLU A 8 17.75 17.49 -10.93
N LYS A 9 18.10 17.62 -9.66
CA LYS A 9 18.31 16.47 -8.75
C LYS A 9 16.94 15.93 -8.36
N VAL A 10 16.61 14.75 -8.82
CA VAL A 10 15.53 13.94 -8.27
C VAL A 10 15.95 13.52 -6.85
N PRO A 11 15.11 13.68 -5.82
CA PRO A 11 15.41 13.13 -4.49
C PRO A 11 15.36 11.61 -4.58
N GLY A 12 16.53 11.01 -4.80
CA GLY A 12 16.71 9.58 -4.73
C GLY A 12 16.87 9.18 -3.27
N ILE A 13 16.14 8.18 -2.83
CA ILE A 13 16.34 7.49 -1.56
C ILE A 13 17.82 7.07 -1.48
N VAL A 14 18.61 7.82 -0.73
CA VAL A 14 20.03 7.50 -0.48
C VAL A 14 20.07 6.49 0.64
N ILE A 15 20.23 5.21 0.29
CA ILE A 15 20.63 4.19 1.27
C ILE A 15 22.12 4.38 1.51
N SER A 16 22.50 4.94 2.66
CA SER A 16 23.91 5.02 3.07
C SER A 16 24.48 3.59 3.21
N ARG A 17 25.61 3.37 2.56
CA ARG A 17 26.44 2.18 2.79
C ARG A 17 27.21 2.41 4.08
N ASP A 18 26.85 1.74 5.16
CA ASP A 18 27.77 1.54 6.26
C ASP A 18 28.64 0.33 5.93
N ALA A 19 29.90 0.62 5.69
CA ALA A 19 30.96 -0.38 5.60
C ALA A 19 31.49 -0.65 7.00
N ASP A 20 31.60 -1.95 7.29
CA ASP A 20 32.54 -2.62 8.21
C ASP A 20 32.61 -2.24 9.71
N GLY A 21 32.33 -3.28 10.51
CA GLY A 21 33.19 -3.78 11.58
C GLY A 21 33.22 -2.98 12.89
N GLY A 22 32.30 -3.31 13.80
CA GLY A 22 32.46 -2.88 15.19
C GLY A 22 31.23 -3.24 16.02
N ALA A 23 31.40 -4.22 16.91
CA ALA A 23 30.38 -4.55 17.90
C ALA A 23 30.07 -3.32 18.75
N SER A 24 28.87 -2.73 18.60
CA SER A 24 28.34 -1.78 19.54
C SER A 24 26.82 -1.95 19.67
N GLN A 25 26.43 -1.95 20.89
CA GLN A 25 25.09 -2.15 21.46
C GLN A 25 24.00 -1.34 20.78
N SER A 26 22.85 -1.97 20.61
CA SER A 26 21.58 -1.44 20.11
C SER A 26 21.24 -0.03 20.62
N PRO A 27 20.93 0.97 19.74
CA PRO A 27 20.47 2.29 20.14
C PRO A 27 18.94 2.39 20.34
N CYS A 28 18.25 1.29 20.52
CA CYS A 28 16.77 1.31 20.67
C CYS A 28 16.28 1.67 22.08
N ALA A 29 17.18 2.09 23.00
CA ALA A 29 16.84 2.39 24.40
C ALA A 29 17.08 3.84 24.83
N ARG A 30 17.14 4.81 23.91
CA ARG A 30 17.44 6.23 24.25
C ARG A 30 16.56 7.32 23.64
N ALA A 31 15.42 6.99 23.05
CA ALA A 31 14.44 7.99 22.60
C ALA A 31 13.20 8.05 23.53
N GLY A 32 13.41 8.07 24.82
CA GLY A 32 12.35 8.06 25.80
C GLY A 32 12.59 8.95 27.01
N ARG A 33 13.12 10.14 26.84
CA ARG A 33 13.11 11.21 27.87
C ARG A 33 13.28 12.58 27.21
N MET A 34 12.31 13.06 26.47
CA MET A 34 12.09 14.49 26.36
C MET A 34 11.12 14.89 27.48
N ALA A 35 11.56 15.81 28.32
CA ALA A 35 10.90 16.21 29.53
C ALA A 35 9.53 16.81 29.24
N LEU A 36 8.48 16.18 29.73
CA LEU A 36 7.17 16.81 29.89
C LEU A 36 7.32 17.95 30.93
N ALA A 37 7.41 19.17 30.44
CA ALA A 37 7.21 20.36 31.26
C ALA A 37 5.75 20.33 31.76
N ARG A 38 5.60 20.18 33.07
CA ARG A 38 4.32 20.26 33.75
C ARG A 38 3.74 21.65 33.58
N VAL A 39 2.69 21.78 32.78
CA VAL A 39 1.81 22.95 32.81
C VAL A 39 0.84 22.75 33.97
N ALA A 40 0.94 23.63 34.96
CA ALA A 40 0.04 23.65 36.09
C ALA A 40 -1.39 24.06 35.66
N PRO A 41 -2.44 23.51 36.29
CA PRO A 41 -3.80 23.90 35.96
C PRO A 41 -4.11 25.30 36.47
N VAL A 42 -4.51 26.20 35.57
CA VAL A 42 -5.08 27.48 35.90
C VAL A 42 -6.53 27.27 36.36
N ALA A 43 -6.79 27.58 37.63
CA ALA A 43 -8.12 27.53 38.21
C ALA A 43 -8.99 28.63 37.58
N LEU A 44 -10.09 28.25 36.95
CA LEU A 44 -11.10 29.17 36.46
C LEU A 44 -12.09 29.46 37.59
N ALA A 45 -12.07 30.70 38.06
CA ALA A 45 -13.00 31.23 39.07
C ALA A 45 -14.42 31.33 38.51
N ALA A 46 -15.39 30.84 39.28
CA ALA A 46 -16.81 30.93 39.00
C ALA A 46 -17.32 32.36 39.20
N GLY A 47 -17.82 32.99 38.14
CA GLY A 47 -18.57 34.25 38.17
C GLY A 47 -20.06 33.98 37.93
N ARG A 48 -20.86 34.26 38.97
CA ARG A 48 -22.35 34.32 38.91
C ARG A 48 -22.78 35.60 38.25
N ALA A 49 -23.74 35.55 37.33
CA ALA A 49 -24.78 36.59 37.10
C ALA A 49 -25.92 35.99 36.24
N ALA A 50 -27.02 35.81 36.81
CA ALA A 50 -28.22 36.62 36.81
C ALA A 50 -29.12 36.39 35.57
N ALA A 51 -30.28 35.79 35.88
CA ALA A 51 -31.42 35.58 34.99
C ALA A 51 -32.07 36.89 34.54
N LEU A 52 -32.60 36.94 33.33
CA LEU A 52 -33.77 37.69 32.97
C LEU A 52 -34.63 36.92 31.94
N SER A 53 -35.87 36.73 32.31
CA SER A 53 -36.96 36.11 31.57
C SER A 53 -37.49 37.05 30.50
N THR A 54 -38.04 36.52 29.38
CA THR A 54 -39.46 36.77 28.98
C THR A 54 -39.80 36.08 27.66
N SER A 55 -40.88 35.27 27.72
CA SER A 55 -42.06 35.22 26.82
C SER A 55 -41.84 34.90 25.34
N SER A 56 -42.52 34.06 24.64
CA SER A 56 -43.80 33.37 24.63
C SER A 56 -43.87 32.45 23.41
N PRO A 57 -44.79 31.50 23.31
CA PRO A 57 -44.74 30.43 22.33
C PRO A 57 -45.52 30.74 21.05
N VAL A 58 -44.99 30.35 19.90
CA VAL A 58 -45.72 30.31 18.63
C VAL A 58 -46.17 28.88 18.36
N ALA A 59 -47.48 28.71 18.34
CA ALA A 59 -48.17 27.46 18.07
C ALA A 59 -47.97 27.01 16.62
N ARG A 60 -47.54 25.78 16.43
CA ARG A 60 -47.59 25.06 15.12
C ARG A 60 -48.84 24.19 15.08
N ARG A 61 -49.69 24.44 14.10
CA ARG A 61 -50.87 23.64 13.77
C ARG A 61 -50.44 22.31 13.11
N PRO A 62 -51.13 21.18 13.39
CA PRO A 62 -50.93 19.94 12.68
C PRO A 62 -51.63 19.92 11.33
N ILE A 63 -50.90 19.45 10.30
CA ILE A 63 -51.47 19.16 8.98
C ILE A 63 -52.07 17.75 9.04
N ALA A 64 -53.38 17.62 8.86
CA ALA A 64 -54.08 16.36 8.76
C ALA A 64 -53.84 15.75 7.36
N VAL A 65 -53.27 14.53 7.31
CA VAL A 65 -53.20 13.71 6.09
C VAL A 65 -54.40 12.78 6.06
N ALA A 66 -55.27 12.99 5.08
CA ALA A 66 -56.44 12.17 4.83
C ALA A 66 -56.04 10.81 4.25
N ALA A 67 -56.41 9.74 4.94
CA ALA A 67 -56.27 8.37 4.44
C ALA A 67 -57.39 8.09 3.43
N ARG A 68 -57.06 7.84 2.18
CA ARG A 68 -57.98 7.22 1.21
C ARG A 68 -57.83 5.69 1.27
N ARG A 69 -58.93 5.03 1.55
CA ARG A 69 -59.10 3.57 1.38
C ARG A 69 -59.08 3.26 -0.13
N VAL A 70 -58.32 2.24 -0.50
CA VAL A 70 -58.31 1.62 -1.84
C VAL A 70 -58.76 0.17 -1.68
N ASP A 71 -59.74 -0.22 -2.51
CA ASP A 71 -60.44 -1.46 -2.63
C ASP A 71 -59.52 -2.60 -3.17
N PRO A 72 -59.57 -3.84 -2.65
CA PRO A 72 -58.73 -4.95 -3.10
C PRO A 72 -59.47 -5.78 -4.14
N SER A 73 -59.39 -5.43 -5.40
CA SER A 73 -59.68 -6.36 -6.50
C SER A 73 -59.24 -5.77 -7.85
N THR A 74 -58.01 -6.01 -8.24
CA THR A 74 -57.63 -6.21 -9.66
C THR A 74 -56.18 -6.71 -9.79
N ASN A 75 -56.11 -7.85 -10.34
CA ASN A 75 -55.03 -8.51 -11.14
C ASN A 75 -53.58 -8.07 -11.07
N LEU A 76 -52.86 -9.06 -10.62
CA LEU A 76 -51.48 -9.47 -10.79
C LEU A 76 -50.86 -9.13 -12.16
N VAL A 77 -49.93 -8.19 -12.20
CA VAL A 77 -48.85 -8.16 -13.19
C VAL A 77 -47.55 -8.08 -12.43
N ALA A 78 -46.72 -9.07 -12.60
CA ALA A 78 -45.42 -9.23 -11.92
C ALA A 78 -44.48 -8.09 -12.33
N LEU A 79 -44.19 -7.16 -11.43
CA LEU A 79 -43.05 -6.26 -11.50
C LEU A 79 -41.91 -6.92 -10.73
N VAL A 80 -40.95 -7.44 -11.48
CA VAL A 80 -39.68 -7.91 -10.96
C VAL A 80 -39.00 -6.73 -10.28
N SER A 81 -38.97 -6.71 -8.94
CA SER A 81 -38.15 -5.82 -8.16
C SER A 81 -36.72 -6.23 -8.37
N ARG A 82 -35.95 -5.42 -9.08
CA ARG A 82 -34.49 -5.51 -9.10
C ARG A 82 -33.98 -5.11 -7.72
N SER A 83 -33.66 -6.11 -6.89
CA SER A 83 -32.82 -5.91 -5.73
C SER A 83 -31.42 -5.58 -6.24
N SER A 84 -30.96 -4.37 -5.95
CA SER A 84 -29.59 -3.95 -6.16
C SER A 84 -28.69 -4.71 -5.16
N SER A 85 -28.19 -5.85 -5.57
CA SER A 85 -27.06 -6.50 -4.92
C SER A 85 -25.81 -5.69 -5.22
N PRO A 86 -24.88 -5.49 -4.27
CA PRO A 86 -23.63 -4.81 -4.55
C PRO A 86 -22.87 -5.59 -5.63
N GLY A 87 -22.54 -4.89 -6.72
CA GLY A 87 -21.92 -5.46 -7.89
C GLY A 87 -20.62 -6.17 -7.54
N LYS A 88 -20.53 -7.43 -7.92
CA LYS A 88 -19.27 -8.15 -7.97
C LYS A 88 -18.44 -7.49 -9.08
N LEU A 89 -17.43 -6.72 -8.70
CA LEU A 89 -16.33 -6.35 -9.59
C LEU A 89 -15.68 -7.62 -10.12
N ARG A 90 -16.07 -8.03 -11.32
CA ARG A 90 -15.36 -9.01 -12.10
C ARG A 90 -14.45 -8.23 -13.03
N HIS A 91 -13.20 -8.04 -12.67
CA HIS A 91 -12.19 -7.68 -13.64
C HIS A 91 -12.11 -8.85 -14.63
N ALA A 92 -12.75 -8.71 -15.77
CA ALA A 92 -12.52 -9.62 -16.89
C ALA A 92 -11.05 -9.45 -17.29
N ALA A 93 -10.32 -10.55 -17.39
CA ALA A 93 -8.98 -10.54 -17.95
C ALA A 93 -9.03 -9.81 -19.30
N VAL A 94 -8.26 -8.74 -19.42
CA VAL A 94 -8.09 -8.02 -20.68
C VAL A 94 -7.53 -9.03 -21.68
N ALA A 95 -8.37 -9.50 -22.60
CA ALA A 95 -7.94 -10.36 -23.68
C ALA A 95 -7.18 -9.47 -24.69
N THR A 96 -5.88 -9.38 -24.54
CA THR A 96 -5.01 -8.93 -25.64
C THR A 96 -4.82 -10.11 -26.59
N ASP A 97 -4.81 -9.86 -27.90
CA ASP A 97 -4.56 -10.84 -28.96
C ASP A 97 -3.15 -11.46 -28.96
N ALA A 98 -2.44 -11.39 -27.85
CA ALA A 98 -1.27 -12.22 -27.58
C ALA A 98 -1.79 -13.64 -27.26
N ALA A 99 -1.37 -14.63 -28.03
CA ALA A 99 -1.74 -16.03 -27.83
C ALA A 99 -1.69 -16.35 -26.33
N PRO A 100 -2.77 -16.88 -25.74
CA PRO A 100 -2.80 -17.19 -24.32
C PRO A 100 -1.67 -18.16 -24.02
N THR A 101 -0.73 -17.75 -23.18
CA THR A 101 0.17 -18.71 -22.55
C THR A 101 -0.76 -19.72 -21.86
N ALA A 102 -0.62 -21.00 -22.23
CA ALA A 102 -1.45 -22.07 -21.68
C ALA A 102 -1.48 -21.92 -20.15
N PRO A 103 -2.66 -22.11 -19.50
CA PRO A 103 -2.70 -22.08 -18.03
C PRO A 103 -1.69 -23.11 -17.51
N PRO A 104 -0.96 -22.80 -16.43
CA PRO A 104 0.00 -23.74 -15.87
C PRO A 104 -0.67 -25.09 -15.60
N ALA A 105 0.06 -26.18 -15.79
CA ALA A 105 -0.43 -27.53 -15.51
C ALA A 105 -1.01 -27.57 -14.08
N ALA A 106 -2.03 -28.39 -13.83
CA ALA A 106 -2.80 -28.40 -12.58
C ALA A 106 -1.97 -28.58 -11.28
N ASP A 107 -0.71 -28.96 -11.41
CA ASP A 107 0.23 -29.18 -10.30
C ASP A 107 1.33 -28.09 -10.19
N THR A 108 1.31 -27.06 -11.04
CA THR A 108 2.35 -26.00 -10.99
C THR A 108 2.05 -25.00 -9.88
N LEU A 109 2.99 -24.87 -8.95
CA LEU A 109 2.92 -23.81 -7.94
C LEU A 109 3.06 -22.45 -8.61
N THR A 110 2.15 -21.55 -8.28
CA THR A 110 2.24 -20.15 -8.76
C THR A 110 2.27 -19.17 -7.61
N TYR A 111 2.84 -18.00 -7.85
CA TYR A 111 2.88 -16.92 -6.89
C TYR A 111 2.56 -15.57 -7.54
N VAL A 112 2.17 -14.62 -6.73
CA VAL A 112 1.93 -13.23 -7.12
C VAL A 112 2.82 -12.34 -6.25
N ASP A 113 3.47 -11.35 -6.88
CA ASP A 113 4.06 -10.23 -6.16
C ASP A 113 3.01 -9.13 -6.01
N THR A 114 2.53 -8.92 -4.81
CA THR A 114 1.42 -7.99 -4.57
C THR A 114 1.84 -6.53 -4.36
N HIS A 115 3.16 -6.24 -4.45
CA HIS A 115 3.68 -4.88 -4.40
C HIS A 115 5.11 -4.79 -4.93
N CYS A 116 5.28 -4.15 -6.07
CA CYS A 116 6.59 -3.82 -6.65
C CYS A 116 6.48 -2.54 -7.49
N HIS A 117 7.62 -1.96 -7.89
CA HIS A 117 7.71 -0.80 -8.77
C HIS A 117 8.47 -1.18 -10.03
N LEU A 118 7.77 -1.72 -11.04
CA LEU A 118 8.40 -2.25 -12.25
C LEU A 118 9.19 -1.19 -13.02
N ASP A 119 8.69 0.04 -13.07
CA ASP A 119 9.38 1.17 -13.70
C ASP A 119 10.75 1.44 -13.05
N LEU A 120 10.80 1.43 -11.71
CA LEU A 120 12.03 1.61 -10.95
C LEU A 120 12.96 0.39 -11.04
N ILE A 121 12.39 -0.83 -11.06
CA ILE A 121 13.16 -2.06 -11.25
C ILE A 121 13.89 -2.00 -12.59
N PHE A 122 13.21 -1.72 -13.69
CA PHE A 122 13.82 -1.65 -15.03
C PHE A 122 14.85 -0.53 -15.12
N GLN A 123 14.56 0.64 -14.57
CA GLN A 123 15.50 1.75 -14.52
C GLN A 123 16.79 1.36 -13.77
N LYS A 124 16.68 0.70 -12.63
CA LYS A 124 17.81 0.33 -11.79
C LYS A 124 18.61 -0.81 -12.40
N MET A 125 17.97 -1.85 -12.91
CA MET A 125 18.65 -2.97 -13.59
C MET A 125 19.41 -2.49 -14.83
N THR A 126 18.80 -1.64 -15.64
CA THR A 126 19.46 -1.01 -16.79
C THR A 126 20.68 -0.18 -16.38
N SER A 127 20.57 0.58 -15.29
CA SER A 127 21.68 1.38 -14.76
C SER A 127 22.83 0.52 -14.23
N GLU A 128 22.54 -0.60 -13.58
CA GLU A 128 23.55 -1.54 -13.07
C GLU A 128 24.26 -2.29 -14.20
N ALA A 129 23.53 -2.71 -15.23
CA ALA A 129 24.10 -3.32 -16.43
C ALA A 129 25.11 -2.38 -17.13
N LYS A 130 24.79 -1.10 -17.26
CA LYS A 130 25.71 -0.07 -17.83
C LYS A 130 26.98 0.13 -16.99
N LYS A 131 26.97 -0.18 -15.70
CA LYS A 131 28.12 -0.09 -14.80
C LYS A 131 29.00 -1.35 -14.83
N GLY A 132 28.69 -2.34 -15.68
CA GLY A 132 29.46 -3.57 -15.84
C GLY A 132 29.41 -4.51 -14.64
N LYS A 133 28.43 -4.38 -13.76
CA LYS A 133 28.18 -5.36 -12.71
C LYS A 133 27.76 -6.67 -13.37
N LYS A 134 28.59 -7.72 -13.20
CA LYS A 134 28.27 -9.08 -13.67
C LYS A 134 27.04 -9.59 -12.91
N GLY A 135 26.03 -10.01 -13.64
CA GLY A 135 24.91 -10.72 -13.04
C GLY A 135 23.79 -10.99 -14.02
N ASP A 136 23.30 -9.98 -14.69
CA ASP A 136 22.08 -10.17 -15.47
C ASP A 136 22.24 -9.64 -16.88
N ALA A 137 21.74 -10.39 -17.87
CA ALA A 137 21.53 -9.91 -19.22
C ALA A 137 20.80 -8.57 -19.12
N ALA A 138 21.13 -7.61 -19.99
CA ALA A 138 20.54 -6.28 -19.94
C ALA A 138 19.01 -6.36 -19.93
N VAL A 139 18.42 -6.27 -18.73
CA VAL A 139 16.98 -6.10 -18.56
C VAL A 139 16.72 -4.63 -18.81
N VAL A 140 16.08 -4.34 -19.94
CA VAL A 140 15.80 -2.97 -20.39
C VAL A 140 14.29 -2.71 -20.48
N ASP A 141 13.49 -3.76 -20.49
CA ASP A 141 12.04 -3.73 -20.61
C ASP A 141 11.38 -4.96 -19.99
N PHE A 142 10.06 -5.00 -20.03
CA PHE A 142 9.26 -6.09 -19.48
C PHE A 142 9.58 -7.45 -20.13
N GLU A 143 9.79 -7.52 -21.43
CA GLU A 143 10.00 -8.78 -22.15
C GLU A 143 11.36 -9.40 -21.80
N SER A 144 12.41 -8.60 -21.76
CA SER A 144 13.75 -9.05 -21.34
C SER A 144 13.75 -9.48 -19.87
N TRP A 145 12.97 -8.81 -19.02
CA TRP A 145 12.80 -9.19 -17.63
C TRP A 145 12.03 -10.51 -17.48
N ARG A 146 10.90 -10.70 -18.19
CA ARG A 146 10.15 -11.97 -18.19
C ARG A 146 11.02 -13.13 -18.68
N HIS A 147 11.78 -12.92 -19.74
CA HIS A 147 12.74 -13.93 -20.22
C HIS A 147 13.82 -14.23 -19.17
N HIS A 148 14.28 -13.23 -18.43
CA HIS A 148 15.23 -13.44 -17.32
C HIS A 148 14.59 -14.29 -16.21
N LEU A 149 13.35 -14.02 -15.83
CA LEU A 149 12.62 -14.78 -14.83
C LEU A 149 12.45 -16.25 -15.24
N THR A 150 12.11 -16.56 -16.47
CA THR A 150 11.94 -17.96 -16.93
C THR A 150 13.20 -18.79 -16.76
N LYS A 151 14.39 -18.18 -16.76
CA LYS A 151 15.65 -18.87 -16.44
C LYS A 151 15.84 -19.12 -14.95
N LEU A 152 15.24 -18.27 -14.11
CA LEU A 152 15.30 -18.41 -12.65
C LEU A 152 14.22 -19.39 -12.13
N GLU A 153 13.12 -19.52 -12.84
CA GLU A 153 12.00 -20.42 -12.53
C GLU A 153 12.26 -21.89 -12.91
N ASP A 154 13.52 -22.29 -13.12
CA ASP A 154 13.92 -23.66 -13.40
C ASP A 154 13.32 -24.61 -12.36
N PRO A 155 12.50 -25.61 -12.79
CA PRO A 155 11.87 -26.58 -11.89
C PRO A 155 12.88 -27.34 -11.02
N ASP A 156 14.10 -27.53 -11.51
CA ASP A 156 15.18 -28.21 -10.79
C ASP A 156 15.89 -27.30 -9.78
N SER A 157 15.54 -26.01 -9.75
CA SER A 157 16.10 -25.06 -8.80
C SER A 157 15.48 -25.22 -7.41
N GLU A 158 16.23 -25.77 -6.45
CA GLU A 158 15.83 -25.80 -5.04
C GLU A 158 15.43 -24.41 -4.48
N SER A 159 15.94 -23.35 -5.11
CA SER A 159 15.65 -21.96 -4.70
C SER A 159 14.21 -21.57 -4.98
N TYR A 160 13.63 -22.01 -6.07
CA TYR A 160 12.31 -21.60 -6.54
C TYR A 160 11.19 -22.63 -6.31
N LEU A 161 11.51 -23.86 -5.90
CA LEU A 161 10.55 -24.95 -5.71
C LEU A 161 9.68 -25.22 -6.96
N GLY A 162 10.16 -24.86 -8.15
CA GLY A 162 9.38 -24.94 -9.38
C GLY A 162 8.20 -23.94 -9.43
N ALA A 163 8.13 -22.97 -8.50
CA ALA A 163 7.06 -21.97 -8.49
C ALA A 163 7.25 -20.93 -9.59
N GLN A 164 6.16 -20.57 -10.27
CA GLN A 164 6.15 -19.62 -11.38
C GLN A 164 5.41 -18.34 -11.03
N LEU A 165 5.93 -17.20 -11.52
CA LEU A 165 5.24 -15.91 -11.39
C LEU A 165 3.98 -15.90 -12.25
N GLU A 166 2.83 -15.87 -11.60
CA GLU A 166 1.53 -15.74 -12.26
C GLU A 166 1.23 -14.28 -12.61
N ALA A 167 1.40 -13.38 -11.64
CA ALA A 167 1.12 -11.96 -11.80
C ALA A 167 1.95 -11.10 -10.85
N CYS A 168 2.02 -9.81 -11.15
CA CYS A 168 2.55 -8.80 -10.23
C CYS A 168 1.66 -7.56 -10.21
N LEU A 169 1.59 -6.91 -9.05
CA LEU A 169 0.97 -5.60 -8.86
C LEU A 169 2.07 -4.55 -8.83
N THR A 170 2.19 -3.76 -9.92
CA THR A 170 3.09 -2.61 -9.94
C THR A 170 2.41 -1.39 -9.34
N VAL A 171 3.14 -0.62 -8.54
CA VAL A 171 2.59 0.53 -7.82
C VAL A 171 3.10 1.81 -8.42
N ALA A 172 2.18 2.72 -8.74
CA ALA A 172 2.46 4.03 -9.30
C ALA A 172 1.86 5.11 -8.40
N CYS A 173 2.69 5.67 -7.53
CA CYS A 173 2.27 6.56 -6.46
C CYS A 173 2.86 7.98 -6.56
N SER A 174 3.16 8.43 -7.79
CA SER A 174 3.47 9.79 -8.21
C SER A 174 3.02 9.99 -9.65
N ARG A 175 2.89 11.24 -10.11
CA ARG A 175 2.52 11.54 -11.51
C ARG A 175 3.44 10.87 -12.50
N ARG A 176 4.74 10.98 -12.29
CA ARG A 176 5.77 10.38 -13.13
C ARG A 176 5.66 8.86 -13.19
N ALA A 177 5.42 8.21 -12.05
CA ALA A 177 5.27 6.76 -11.98
C ALA A 177 4.02 6.29 -12.73
N MET A 178 2.89 7.00 -12.61
CA MET A 178 1.66 6.67 -13.34
C MET A 178 1.86 6.72 -14.85
N ASP A 179 2.58 7.73 -15.37
CA ASP A 179 2.89 7.80 -16.81
C ASP A 179 3.80 6.64 -17.26
N ALA A 180 4.84 6.34 -16.48
CA ALA A 180 5.77 5.24 -16.80
C ALA A 180 5.09 3.87 -16.77
N VAL A 181 4.17 3.64 -15.83
CA VAL A 181 3.47 2.36 -15.66
C VAL A 181 2.43 2.13 -16.75
N ARG A 182 1.82 3.17 -17.32
CA ARG A 182 0.83 3.02 -18.42
C ARG A 182 1.36 2.24 -19.61
N ASP A 183 2.64 2.37 -19.93
CA ASP A 183 3.29 1.63 -21.01
C ASP A 183 3.50 0.15 -20.69
N ILE A 184 3.46 -0.21 -19.40
CA ILE A 184 3.69 -1.57 -18.89
C ILE A 184 2.36 -2.31 -18.67
N LEU A 185 1.27 -1.60 -18.36
CA LEU A 185 -0.04 -2.17 -18.01
C LEU A 185 -0.66 -3.14 -19.04
N PRO A 186 -0.49 -2.95 -20.37
CA PRO A 186 -1.03 -3.90 -21.33
C PRO A 186 -0.38 -5.28 -21.32
N LYS A 187 0.65 -5.49 -20.49
CA LYS A 187 1.39 -6.76 -20.46
C LYS A 187 0.64 -7.83 -19.66
N PRO A 188 0.60 -9.09 -20.14
CA PRO A 188 -0.08 -10.18 -19.43
C PRO A 188 0.47 -10.40 -18.03
N GLY A 189 -0.42 -10.54 -17.05
CA GLY A 189 -0.06 -10.77 -15.65
C GLY A 189 0.45 -9.51 -14.93
N VAL A 190 0.34 -8.32 -15.53
CA VAL A 190 0.65 -7.05 -14.86
C VAL A 190 -0.63 -6.34 -14.48
N PHE A 191 -0.75 -6.06 -13.19
CA PHE A 191 -1.80 -5.23 -12.59
C PHE A 191 -1.16 -4.01 -11.93
N ALA A 192 -1.94 -2.97 -11.64
CA ALA A 192 -1.42 -1.81 -10.95
C ALA A 192 -2.30 -1.31 -9.80
N ALA A 193 -1.66 -0.59 -8.88
CA ALA A 193 -2.30 0.33 -7.95
C ALA A 193 -1.85 1.76 -8.26
N PHE A 194 -2.80 2.68 -8.35
CA PHE A 194 -2.53 4.10 -8.58
C PHE A 194 -2.92 4.90 -7.34
N GLY A 195 -2.04 5.82 -6.93
CA GLY A 195 -2.25 6.65 -5.77
C GLY A 195 -1.22 7.76 -5.62
N CYS A 196 -1.08 8.26 -4.40
CA CYS A 196 -0.11 9.27 -4.04
C CYS A 196 0.60 8.84 -2.75
N HIS A 197 1.90 8.57 -2.87
CA HIS A 197 2.76 8.22 -1.73
C HIS A 197 2.82 9.37 -0.71
N PRO A 198 2.88 9.12 0.59
CA PRO A 198 2.95 10.17 1.60
C PRO A 198 4.08 11.19 1.37
N LEU A 199 5.24 10.78 0.89
CA LEU A 199 6.33 11.70 0.57
C LEU A 199 6.07 12.56 -0.69
N SER A 200 5.11 12.16 -1.53
CA SER A 200 4.64 12.93 -2.68
C SER A 200 3.31 13.63 -2.41
N ALA A 201 2.85 13.72 -1.17
CA ALA A 201 1.54 14.29 -0.82
C ALA A 201 1.35 15.73 -1.33
N HIS A 202 2.43 16.48 -1.48
CA HIS A 202 2.43 17.82 -2.07
C HIS A 202 2.04 17.86 -3.56
N GLU A 203 2.12 16.71 -4.28
CA GLU A 203 1.67 16.58 -5.69
C GLU A 203 0.16 16.38 -5.81
N TRP A 204 -0.54 16.08 -4.71
CA TRP A 204 -1.95 15.73 -4.74
C TRP A 204 -2.82 16.94 -5.01
N ASP A 205 -3.46 16.96 -6.16
CA ASP A 205 -4.44 17.96 -6.56
C ASP A 205 -5.64 17.33 -7.28
N ALA A 206 -6.53 18.14 -7.79
CA ALA A 206 -7.75 17.69 -8.48
C ALA A 206 -7.44 16.86 -9.73
N ASP A 207 -6.37 17.20 -10.47
CA ASP A 207 -6.00 16.50 -11.69
C ASP A 207 -5.42 15.11 -11.38
N MET A 208 -4.56 15.01 -10.37
CA MET A 208 -4.05 13.71 -9.91
C MET A 208 -5.16 12.84 -9.34
N ALA A 209 -6.04 13.41 -8.52
CA ALA A 209 -7.18 12.68 -7.99
C ALA A 209 -8.09 12.15 -9.10
N SER A 210 -8.39 12.96 -10.11
CA SER A 210 -9.18 12.56 -11.28
C SER A 210 -8.49 11.47 -12.10
N ALA A 211 -7.17 11.55 -12.28
CA ALA A 211 -6.39 10.55 -13.01
C ALA A 211 -6.41 9.18 -12.30
N VAL A 212 -6.24 9.17 -10.96
CA VAL A 212 -6.34 7.95 -10.14
C VAL A 212 -7.75 7.38 -10.19
N GLU A 213 -8.77 8.22 -9.95
CA GLU A 213 -10.17 7.78 -9.95
C GLU A 213 -10.58 7.19 -11.29
N SER A 214 -10.25 7.86 -12.40
CA SER A 214 -10.59 7.40 -13.75
C SER A 214 -9.89 6.07 -14.08
N ALA A 215 -8.61 5.93 -13.69
CA ALA A 215 -7.87 4.70 -13.95
C ALA A 215 -8.43 3.50 -13.18
N VAL A 216 -8.79 3.69 -11.90
CA VAL A 216 -9.36 2.62 -11.05
C VAL A 216 -10.81 2.28 -11.43
N ALA A 217 -11.58 3.27 -11.91
CA ALA A 217 -12.98 3.06 -12.32
C ALA A 217 -13.13 2.39 -13.69
N ASP A 218 -12.09 2.39 -14.52
CA ASP A 218 -12.14 1.76 -15.84
C ASP A 218 -11.92 0.26 -15.74
N GLU A 219 -12.99 -0.53 -15.86
CA GLU A 219 -12.96 -2.00 -15.80
C GLU A 219 -12.14 -2.65 -16.92
N ASN A 220 -11.83 -1.94 -17.99
CA ASN A 220 -10.95 -2.42 -19.07
C ASN A 220 -9.46 -2.17 -18.76
N ASN A 221 -9.19 -1.51 -17.66
CA ASN A 221 -7.85 -1.17 -17.23
C ASN A 221 -7.34 -2.20 -16.18
N ALA A 222 -6.04 -2.46 -16.21
CA ALA A 222 -5.40 -3.33 -15.21
C ALA A 222 -5.11 -2.63 -13.87
N VAL A 223 -5.63 -1.40 -13.65
CA VAL A 223 -5.52 -0.68 -12.37
C VAL A 223 -6.61 -1.17 -11.43
N VAL A 224 -6.23 -1.94 -10.42
CA VAL A 224 -7.16 -2.71 -9.58
C VAL A 224 -7.30 -2.18 -8.15
N ALA A 225 -6.51 -1.17 -7.77
CA ALA A 225 -6.49 -0.64 -6.41
C ALA A 225 -6.15 0.85 -6.37
N VAL A 226 -6.59 1.53 -5.31
CA VAL A 226 -6.12 2.86 -4.92
C VAL A 226 -4.89 2.69 -4.02
N GLY A 227 -3.83 3.41 -4.31
CA GLY A 227 -2.60 3.40 -3.52
C GLY A 227 -1.34 3.31 -4.41
N GLU A 228 -0.25 3.39 -3.81
CA GLU A 228 0.11 3.42 -2.41
C GLU A 228 -0.21 4.79 -1.79
N CYS A 229 -0.80 4.79 -0.62
CA CYS A 229 -1.13 6.00 0.13
C CYS A 229 -0.94 5.75 1.64
N GLY A 230 -0.86 6.79 2.43
CA GLY A 230 -0.69 6.60 3.88
C GLY A 230 0.18 7.66 4.51
N LEU A 231 1.00 7.24 5.50
CA LEU A 231 1.84 8.11 6.31
C LEU A 231 3.29 7.58 6.37
N ASP A 232 4.27 8.45 6.15
CA ASP A 232 5.70 8.18 6.37
C ASP A 232 6.31 9.33 7.17
N TYR A 233 6.40 9.14 8.48
CA TYR A 233 6.99 10.14 9.36
C TYR A 233 8.51 10.03 9.42
N HIS A 234 9.04 8.84 9.17
CA HIS A 234 10.48 8.60 9.23
C HIS A 234 11.28 9.40 8.19
N TYR A 235 10.87 9.31 6.91
CA TYR A 235 11.57 10.06 5.85
C TYR A 235 11.18 11.52 5.83
N ALA A 236 9.94 11.87 6.15
CA ALA A 236 9.52 13.26 6.24
C ALA A 236 10.34 14.05 7.29
N LEU A 237 10.54 13.48 8.48
CA LEU A 237 11.38 14.08 9.51
C LEU A 237 12.85 14.20 9.07
N LYS A 238 13.41 13.16 8.43
CA LYS A 238 14.78 13.22 7.89
C LYS A 238 14.97 14.29 6.83
N GLU A 239 13.99 14.50 5.97
CA GLU A 239 14.03 15.56 4.96
C GLU A 239 14.01 16.94 5.62
N ILE A 240 13.17 17.13 6.64
CA ILE A 240 13.11 18.37 7.42
C ILE A 240 14.40 18.62 8.19
N GLU A 241 14.97 17.58 8.81
CA GLU A 241 16.25 17.67 9.51
C GLU A 241 17.41 18.04 8.58
N ALA A 242 17.37 17.57 7.33
CA ALA A 242 18.38 17.83 6.31
C ALA A 242 18.19 19.18 5.58
N ASP A 243 17.07 19.86 5.79
CA ASP A 243 16.76 21.14 5.14
C ASP A 243 17.49 22.31 5.84
N GLU A 244 18.62 22.70 5.27
CA GLU A 244 19.45 23.81 5.77
C GLU A 244 18.75 25.18 5.67
N SER A 245 17.64 25.31 4.95
CA SER A 245 16.88 26.56 4.84
C SER A 245 16.01 26.83 6.07
N LEU A 246 15.74 25.82 6.89
CA LEU A 246 14.99 25.96 8.13
C LEU A 246 15.90 26.44 9.25
N ALA A 247 15.73 27.73 9.58
CA ALA A 247 16.70 28.50 10.40
C ALA A 247 16.78 28.02 11.86
N ASP A 248 15.70 27.51 12.44
CA ASP A 248 15.60 27.11 13.84
C ASP A 248 14.59 25.98 14.08
N ASP A 249 14.52 25.53 15.32
CA ASP A 249 13.64 24.42 15.71
C ASP A 249 12.14 24.78 15.55
N ALA A 250 11.77 26.06 15.71
CA ALA A 250 10.39 26.48 15.51
C ALA A 250 9.97 26.41 14.04
N ALA A 251 10.88 26.75 13.12
CA ALA A 251 10.66 26.60 11.68
C ALA A 251 10.55 25.12 11.28
N ARG A 252 11.38 24.26 11.87
CA ARG A 252 11.29 22.79 11.64
C ARG A 252 10.00 22.21 12.17
N GLU A 253 9.57 22.59 13.36
CA GLU A 253 8.28 22.15 13.93
C GLU A 253 7.09 22.60 13.09
N ALA A 254 7.08 23.86 12.65
CA ALA A 254 6.03 24.38 11.77
C ALA A 254 5.99 23.60 10.43
N ARG A 255 7.15 23.30 9.85
CA ARG A 255 7.25 22.50 8.64
C ARG A 255 6.77 21.06 8.86
N TRP A 256 7.12 20.48 9.99
CA TRP A 256 6.63 19.14 10.37
C TRP A 256 5.10 19.08 10.46
N GLU A 257 4.48 20.02 11.15
CA GLU A 257 3.02 20.09 11.27
C GLU A 257 2.34 20.26 9.91
N GLU A 258 2.91 21.06 9.01
CA GLU A 258 2.41 21.22 7.63
C GLU A 258 2.51 19.92 6.84
N VAL A 259 3.67 19.26 6.86
CA VAL A 259 3.91 18.01 6.13
C VAL A 259 3.01 16.88 6.67
N ARG A 260 2.94 16.74 7.99
CA ARG A 260 2.09 15.76 8.66
C ARG A 260 0.63 15.93 8.26
N LYS A 261 0.13 17.16 8.38
CA LYS A 261 -1.25 17.48 7.99
C LYS A 261 -1.51 17.19 6.52
N THR A 262 -0.59 17.52 5.63
CA THR A 262 -0.73 17.27 4.20
C THR A 262 -0.80 15.77 3.92
N GLN A 263 0.05 14.95 4.56
CA GLN A 263 -0.01 13.49 4.44
C GLN A 263 -1.35 12.94 4.95
N GLU A 264 -1.84 13.39 6.11
CA GLU A 264 -3.12 12.99 6.67
C GLU A 264 -4.30 13.33 5.72
N ASP A 265 -4.35 14.58 5.23
CA ASP A 265 -5.42 15.04 4.34
C ASP A 265 -5.46 14.22 3.03
N VAL A 266 -4.30 13.95 2.42
CA VAL A 266 -4.16 13.16 1.20
C VAL A 266 -4.50 11.68 1.42
N PHE A 267 -4.09 11.12 2.55
CA PHE A 267 -4.47 9.76 2.93
C PHE A 267 -5.99 9.62 3.09
N VAL A 268 -6.62 10.56 3.79
CA VAL A 268 -8.09 10.60 3.95
C VAL A 268 -8.80 10.73 2.60
N ALA A 269 -8.29 11.56 1.69
CA ALA A 269 -8.86 11.70 0.35
C ALA A 269 -8.85 10.38 -0.42
N GLN A 270 -7.75 9.64 -0.36
CA GLN A 270 -7.61 8.35 -1.05
C GLN A 270 -8.42 7.23 -0.37
N MET A 271 -8.54 7.19 0.96
CA MET A 271 -9.47 6.27 1.66
C MET A 271 -10.93 6.50 1.22
N LYS A 272 -11.36 7.75 1.14
CA LYS A 272 -12.71 8.11 0.66
C LYS A 272 -12.91 7.71 -0.81
N MET A 273 -11.91 7.90 -1.65
CA MET A 273 -11.93 7.47 -3.05
C MET A 273 -12.07 5.96 -3.17
N ALA A 274 -11.22 5.19 -2.51
CA ALA A 274 -11.29 3.72 -2.51
C ALA A 274 -12.65 3.21 -2.02
N THR A 275 -13.19 3.83 -0.95
CA THR A 275 -14.53 3.50 -0.43
C THR A 275 -15.62 3.76 -1.45
N ARG A 276 -15.60 4.92 -2.15
CA ARG A 276 -16.59 5.29 -3.17
C ARG A 276 -16.53 4.35 -4.36
N LEU A 277 -15.34 3.97 -4.80
CA LEU A 277 -15.14 3.05 -5.91
C LEU A 277 -15.33 1.57 -5.55
N GLY A 278 -15.41 1.23 -4.26
CA GLY A 278 -15.41 -0.15 -3.80
C GLY A 278 -14.11 -0.88 -4.12
N ALA A 279 -13.02 -0.13 -4.34
CA ALA A 279 -11.71 -0.65 -4.71
C ALA A 279 -10.88 -1.04 -3.49
N PRO A 280 -9.95 -1.99 -3.61
CA PRO A 280 -8.93 -2.25 -2.60
C PRO A 280 -8.08 -1.00 -2.34
N LEU A 281 -7.54 -0.91 -1.11
CA LEU A 281 -6.65 0.16 -0.70
C LEU A 281 -5.29 -0.40 -0.31
N VAL A 282 -4.20 0.15 -0.89
CA VAL A 282 -2.82 -0.18 -0.52
C VAL A 282 -2.29 0.90 0.40
N ILE A 283 -1.99 0.54 1.64
CA ILE A 283 -1.58 1.47 2.70
C ILE A 283 -0.10 1.32 3.02
N HIS A 284 0.59 2.46 3.01
CA HIS A 284 1.92 2.67 3.57
C HIS A 284 1.82 3.22 5.00
N THR A 285 2.60 2.68 5.94
CA THR A 285 2.72 3.25 7.28
C THR A 285 4.13 3.05 7.82
N ARG A 286 4.79 4.14 8.20
CA ARG A 286 6.14 4.10 8.75
C ARG A 286 6.33 5.14 9.85
N GLU A 287 6.59 4.66 11.08
CA GLU A 287 6.69 5.48 12.30
C GLU A 287 5.44 6.37 12.53
N ALA A 288 4.26 5.92 12.06
CA ALA A 288 2.99 6.63 12.09
C ALA A 288 1.82 5.74 12.53
N GLU A 289 2.07 4.74 13.40
CA GLU A 289 1.09 3.70 13.76
C GLU A 289 -0.22 4.27 14.32
N ASP A 290 -0.11 5.19 15.29
CA ASP A 290 -1.28 5.74 16.01
C ASP A 290 -2.16 6.57 15.08
N ASP A 291 -1.56 7.43 14.25
CA ASP A 291 -2.30 8.27 13.30
C ASP A 291 -2.88 7.43 12.16
N THR A 292 -2.14 6.44 11.66
CA THR A 292 -2.68 5.50 10.65
C THR A 292 -3.94 4.81 11.19
N LEU A 293 -3.88 4.26 12.40
CA LEU A 293 -5.01 3.57 13.02
C LEU A 293 -6.18 4.52 13.29
N ARG A 294 -5.90 5.73 13.79
CA ARG A 294 -6.89 6.78 14.05
C ARG A 294 -7.65 7.13 12.76
N LEU A 295 -6.91 7.48 11.70
CA LEU A 295 -7.51 7.88 10.43
C LEU A 295 -8.29 6.75 9.76
N MET A 296 -7.79 5.51 9.83
CA MET A 296 -8.54 4.34 9.35
C MET A 296 -9.85 4.15 10.11
N ARG A 297 -9.87 4.30 11.43
CA ARG A 297 -11.08 4.19 12.25
C ARG A 297 -12.11 5.26 11.92
N GLU A 298 -11.66 6.48 11.63
CA GLU A 298 -12.52 7.64 11.35
C GLU A 298 -13.07 7.62 9.92
N HIS A 299 -12.31 7.11 8.95
CA HIS A 299 -12.60 7.36 7.53
C HIS A 299 -12.74 6.10 6.67
N LEU A 300 -12.34 4.93 7.16
CA LEU A 300 -12.39 3.70 6.38
C LEU A 300 -13.47 2.75 6.89
N ARG A 301 -14.23 2.18 5.96
CA ARG A 301 -15.22 1.15 6.29
C ARG A 301 -14.55 -0.10 6.84
N LYS A 302 -15.16 -0.73 7.84
CA LYS A 302 -14.59 -1.96 8.44
C LYS A 302 -14.52 -3.15 7.47
N ASP A 303 -15.39 -3.21 6.48
CA ASP A 303 -15.43 -4.24 5.45
C ASP A 303 -14.55 -3.92 4.21
N ALA A 304 -13.80 -2.82 4.23
CA ALA A 304 -12.88 -2.46 3.16
C ALA A 304 -11.82 -3.54 2.94
N ARG A 305 -11.48 -3.78 1.67
CA ARG A 305 -10.34 -4.62 1.29
C ARG A 305 -9.07 -3.78 1.40
N VAL A 306 -8.18 -4.18 2.28
CA VAL A 306 -6.98 -3.41 2.60
C VAL A 306 -5.75 -4.29 2.49
N HIS A 307 -4.72 -3.78 1.88
CA HIS A 307 -3.37 -4.29 1.92
C HIS A 307 -2.47 -3.27 2.63
N VAL A 308 -2.05 -3.54 3.86
CA VAL A 308 -0.97 -2.77 4.48
C VAL A 308 0.34 -3.38 4.00
N HIS A 309 0.98 -2.68 3.03
CA HIS A 309 2.18 -3.20 2.39
C HIS A 309 3.41 -3.03 3.27
N CYS A 310 4.45 -3.80 2.97
CA CYS A 310 5.77 -3.77 3.62
C CYS A 310 5.66 -3.65 5.14
N PHE A 311 4.84 -4.53 5.76
CA PHE A 311 4.54 -4.41 7.18
C PHE A 311 5.78 -4.63 8.03
N THR A 312 6.31 -3.53 8.54
CA THR A 312 7.48 -3.48 9.44
C THR A 312 7.15 -2.87 10.80
N SER A 313 5.88 -2.56 11.02
CA SER A 313 5.34 -1.98 12.24
C SER A 313 5.20 -3.01 13.37
N SER A 314 4.68 -2.57 14.52
CA SER A 314 4.58 -3.42 15.72
C SER A 314 3.59 -4.58 15.58
N ALA A 315 3.88 -5.69 16.26
CA ALA A 315 2.91 -6.79 16.37
C ALA A 315 1.61 -6.37 17.09
N SER A 316 1.63 -5.29 17.87
CA SER A 316 0.44 -4.70 18.49
C SER A 316 -0.47 -4.09 17.42
N LEU A 317 0.09 -3.28 16.52
CA LEU A 317 -0.67 -2.71 15.40
C LEU A 317 -1.24 -3.83 14.52
N ALA A 318 -0.42 -4.85 14.19
CA ALA A 318 -0.89 -6.01 13.41
C ALA A 318 -2.15 -6.63 14.02
N ARG A 319 -2.13 -6.97 15.31
CA ARG A 319 -3.29 -7.56 16.01
C ARG A 319 -4.52 -6.65 15.99
N THR A 320 -4.32 -5.36 16.20
CA THR A 320 -5.41 -4.38 16.20
C THR A 320 -6.04 -4.27 14.81
N LEU A 321 -5.24 -4.11 13.77
CA LEU A 321 -5.72 -4.00 12.39
C LEU A 321 -6.45 -5.27 11.94
N LEU A 322 -5.88 -6.45 12.20
CA LEU A 322 -6.48 -7.73 11.85
C LEU A 322 -7.77 -8.00 12.61
N GLY A 323 -7.89 -7.53 13.85
CA GLY A 323 -9.10 -7.66 14.66
C GLY A 323 -10.21 -6.71 14.24
N GLU A 324 -9.88 -5.51 13.78
CA GLU A 324 -10.86 -4.49 13.42
C GLU A 324 -11.31 -4.54 11.95
N TYR A 325 -10.46 -5.05 11.04
CA TYR A 325 -10.70 -5.04 9.59
C TYR A 325 -10.67 -6.47 9.04
N PRO A 326 -11.83 -7.14 8.90
CA PRO A 326 -11.90 -8.56 8.51
C PRO A 326 -11.35 -8.85 7.11
N ASN A 327 -11.26 -7.86 6.22
CA ASN A 327 -10.74 -8.00 4.86
C ASN A 327 -9.35 -7.37 4.67
N LEU A 328 -8.66 -7.05 5.77
CA LEU A 328 -7.30 -6.52 5.71
C LEU A 328 -6.28 -7.66 5.66
N CYS A 329 -5.29 -7.53 4.80
CA CYS A 329 -4.10 -8.37 4.74
C CYS A 329 -2.84 -7.55 5.01
N LEU A 330 -1.81 -8.20 5.54
CA LEU A 330 -0.48 -7.62 5.74
C LEU A 330 0.49 -8.18 4.72
N GLY A 331 1.22 -7.31 4.03
CA GLY A 331 2.26 -7.65 3.08
C GLY A 331 3.61 -7.81 3.76
N PHE A 332 4.36 -8.84 3.38
CA PHE A 332 5.70 -9.08 3.91
C PHE A 332 6.72 -9.20 2.79
N THR A 333 7.80 -8.43 2.92
CA THR A 333 8.90 -8.29 1.95
C THR A 333 10.12 -9.11 2.33
N GLY A 334 11.20 -8.96 1.56
CA GLY A 334 12.50 -9.53 1.84
C GLY A 334 13.06 -9.22 3.23
N VAL A 335 12.56 -8.21 3.94
CA VAL A 335 12.98 -7.85 5.30
C VAL A 335 12.81 -9.00 6.28
N CYS A 336 11.82 -9.87 6.11
CA CYS A 336 11.63 -11.06 6.98
C CYS A 336 12.83 -12.03 6.95
N THR A 337 13.65 -11.98 5.87
CA THR A 337 14.85 -12.82 5.71
C THR A 337 16.11 -12.21 6.33
N PHE A 338 16.08 -10.93 6.76
CA PHE A 338 17.27 -10.23 7.25
C PHE A 338 17.68 -10.71 8.65
N LYS A 339 19.00 -10.62 8.96
CA LYS A 339 19.48 -10.96 10.31
C LYS A 339 18.75 -10.16 11.39
N ASN A 340 18.63 -8.86 11.17
CA ASN A 340 17.95 -7.92 12.07
C ASN A 340 16.42 -7.83 11.87
N GLY A 341 15.82 -8.67 11.04
CA GLY A 341 14.38 -8.71 10.78
C GLY A 341 13.56 -9.46 11.85
N GLY A 342 14.00 -9.47 13.11
CA GLY A 342 13.33 -10.16 14.22
C GLY A 342 11.89 -9.72 14.42
N ASP A 343 11.67 -8.42 14.46
CA ASP A 343 10.36 -7.81 14.69
C ASP A 343 9.38 -8.11 13.53
N VAL A 344 9.89 -8.07 12.28
CA VAL A 344 9.09 -8.45 11.11
C VAL A 344 8.69 -9.94 11.17
N ARG A 345 9.61 -10.83 11.58
CA ARG A 345 9.29 -12.24 11.78
C ARG A 345 8.25 -12.46 12.91
N GLU A 346 8.25 -11.61 13.93
CA GLU A 346 7.19 -11.63 14.95
C GLU A 346 5.85 -11.18 14.36
N GLY A 347 5.85 -10.15 13.50
CA GLY A 347 4.70 -9.74 12.69
C GLY A 347 4.17 -10.90 11.85
N VAL A 348 5.05 -11.60 11.12
CA VAL A 348 4.69 -12.82 10.35
C VAL A 348 4.09 -13.87 11.27
N ARG A 349 4.71 -14.16 12.43
CA ARG A 349 4.25 -15.20 13.35
C ARG A 349 2.84 -14.91 13.88
N SER A 350 2.56 -13.66 14.24
CA SER A 350 1.28 -13.22 14.78
C SER A 350 0.16 -13.06 13.75
N THR A 351 0.49 -12.94 12.46
CA THR A 351 -0.50 -12.78 11.37
C THR A 351 -1.03 -14.15 10.93
N PRO A 352 -2.34 -14.42 10.92
CA PRO A 352 -2.90 -15.63 10.34
C PRO A 352 -2.48 -15.82 8.87
N LEU A 353 -2.21 -17.05 8.44
CA LEU A 353 -1.71 -17.29 7.09
C LEU A 353 -2.68 -16.83 5.99
N ASP A 354 -3.98 -16.90 6.26
CA ASP A 354 -5.05 -16.41 5.38
C ASP A 354 -5.16 -14.87 5.32
N ARG A 355 -4.24 -14.15 6.00
CA ARG A 355 -4.17 -12.69 6.05
C ARG A 355 -2.78 -12.16 5.63
N ILE A 356 -1.94 -13.02 5.07
CA ILE A 356 -0.60 -12.70 4.56
C ILE A 356 -0.64 -12.50 3.04
N LEU A 357 0.04 -11.45 2.56
CA LEU A 357 0.38 -11.26 1.16
C LEU A 357 1.90 -11.34 0.97
N LEU A 358 2.31 -11.87 -0.20
CA LEU A 358 3.70 -11.97 -0.60
C LEU A 358 4.05 -10.81 -1.52
N GLU A 359 5.13 -10.11 -1.22
CA GLU A 359 5.56 -8.98 -2.01
C GLU A 359 7.06 -8.75 -1.93
N THR A 360 7.63 -8.05 -2.91
CA THR A 360 9.05 -7.69 -2.87
C THR A 360 9.31 -6.26 -2.46
N ASP A 361 8.40 -5.34 -2.75
CA ASP A 361 8.65 -3.90 -2.73
C ASP A 361 9.89 -3.54 -3.57
N GLY A 362 10.06 -4.29 -4.68
CA GLY A 362 11.18 -4.08 -5.59
C GLY A 362 11.15 -2.68 -6.22
N PRO A 363 12.32 -2.05 -6.39
CA PRO A 363 13.69 -2.57 -6.40
C PRO A 363 14.40 -2.64 -5.04
N TYR A 364 13.69 -2.45 -3.93
CA TYR A 364 14.25 -2.37 -2.59
C TYR A 364 14.23 -3.74 -1.89
N MET A 365 14.97 -3.86 -0.79
CA MET A 365 14.85 -4.93 0.21
C MET A 365 14.97 -6.36 -0.33
N ALA A 366 15.87 -6.58 -1.34
CA ALA A 366 16.14 -7.93 -1.83
C ALA A 366 16.37 -8.92 -0.69
N PRO A 367 15.69 -10.10 -0.70
CA PRO A 367 15.82 -11.09 0.37
C PRO A 367 17.23 -11.74 0.39
N ALA A 368 17.58 -12.39 1.50
CA ALA A 368 18.71 -13.31 1.49
C ALA A 368 18.38 -14.52 0.58
N PRO A 369 19.33 -15.03 -0.23
CA PRO A 369 20.75 -14.65 -0.29
C PRO A 369 21.08 -13.44 -1.17
N HIS A 370 20.10 -12.79 -1.79
CA HIS A 370 20.28 -11.75 -2.81
C HIS A 370 20.47 -10.33 -2.25
N ARG A 371 20.91 -10.22 -0.99
CA ARG A 371 21.15 -8.91 -0.36
C ARG A 371 22.07 -8.01 -1.19
N GLY A 372 21.60 -6.76 -1.44
CA GLY A 372 22.35 -5.78 -2.23
C GLY A 372 22.10 -5.84 -3.74
N ALA A 373 21.36 -6.84 -4.23
CA ALA A 373 20.85 -6.86 -5.60
C ALA A 373 19.58 -6.01 -5.74
N VAL A 374 19.14 -5.78 -6.97
CA VAL A 374 17.82 -5.20 -7.26
C VAL A 374 16.76 -6.22 -6.92
N ALA A 375 15.85 -5.89 -5.98
CA ALA A 375 14.71 -6.76 -5.71
C ALA A 375 13.72 -6.72 -6.89
N HIS A 376 13.10 -7.85 -7.17
CA HIS A 376 12.10 -7.99 -8.24
C HIS A 376 11.17 -9.18 -7.94
N PRO A 377 10.01 -9.31 -8.61
CA PRO A 377 9.02 -10.36 -8.34
C PRO A 377 9.58 -11.78 -8.28
N GLY A 378 10.63 -12.11 -9.03
CA GLY A 378 11.31 -13.40 -8.93
C GLY A 378 11.94 -13.72 -7.57
N HIS A 379 11.99 -12.78 -6.65
CA HIS A 379 12.46 -13.02 -5.28
C HIS A 379 11.38 -13.47 -4.29
N VAL A 380 10.10 -13.44 -4.67
CA VAL A 380 8.98 -13.89 -3.82
C VAL A 380 9.16 -15.30 -3.26
N PRO A 381 9.70 -16.30 -4.01
CA PRO A 381 9.91 -17.63 -3.47
C PRO A 381 10.80 -17.67 -2.22
N HIS A 382 11.84 -16.84 -2.15
CA HIS A 382 12.69 -16.75 -0.95
C HIS A 382 11.94 -16.19 0.26
N ILE A 383 11.01 -15.27 0.03
CA ILE A 383 10.17 -14.67 1.07
C ILE A 383 9.15 -15.71 1.56
N ALA A 384 8.49 -16.42 0.63
CA ALA A 384 7.56 -17.50 0.95
C ALA A 384 8.21 -18.61 1.78
N LYS A 385 9.43 -19.06 1.41
CA LYS A 385 10.21 -20.02 2.19
C LYS A 385 10.47 -19.54 3.61
N LYS A 386 10.85 -18.27 3.80
CA LYS A 386 11.08 -17.70 5.12
C LYS A 386 9.79 -17.62 5.94
N ILE A 387 8.67 -17.24 5.32
CA ILE A 387 7.36 -17.21 5.98
C ILE A 387 6.96 -18.64 6.40
N ALA A 388 7.16 -19.64 5.54
CA ALA A 388 6.90 -21.05 5.84
C ALA A 388 7.70 -21.53 7.06
N GLU A 389 9.00 -21.21 7.10
CA GLU A 389 9.87 -21.50 8.25
C GLU A 389 9.34 -20.86 9.55
N VAL A 390 8.97 -19.56 9.51
CA VAL A 390 8.47 -18.83 10.68
C VAL A 390 7.12 -19.37 11.16
N LYS A 391 6.27 -19.81 10.23
CA LYS A 391 4.93 -20.37 10.52
C LYS A 391 4.95 -21.85 10.87
N GLY A 392 6.04 -22.56 10.56
CA GLY A 392 6.13 -24.02 10.76
C GLY A 392 5.22 -24.82 9.81
N VAL A 393 5.01 -24.30 8.59
CA VAL A 393 4.20 -24.93 7.52
C VAL A 393 5.06 -25.19 6.29
N ARG A 394 4.54 -25.92 5.30
CA ARG A 394 5.24 -26.13 4.04
C ARG A 394 5.17 -24.87 3.16
N ALA A 395 6.17 -24.65 2.32
CA ALA A 395 6.20 -23.50 1.41
C ALA A 395 5.04 -23.50 0.41
N GLU A 396 4.64 -24.68 -0.05
CA GLU A 396 3.49 -24.87 -0.96
C GLU A 396 2.19 -24.37 -0.33
N GLU A 397 2.01 -24.57 0.98
CA GLU A 397 0.85 -24.06 1.72
C GLU A 397 0.85 -22.53 1.77
N VAL A 398 2.05 -21.91 1.91
CA VAL A 398 2.20 -20.46 1.85
C VAL A 398 1.84 -19.94 0.46
N PHE A 399 2.35 -20.54 -0.61
CA PHE A 399 2.01 -20.13 -1.98
C PHE A 399 0.51 -20.24 -2.24
N ALA A 400 -0.09 -21.39 -1.95
CA ALA A 400 -1.52 -21.63 -2.18
C ALA A 400 -2.40 -20.64 -1.40
N GLN A 401 -2.10 -20.45 -0.11
CA GLN A 401 -2.90 -19.55 0.74
C GLN A 401 -2.71 -18.07 0.37
N CYS A 402 -1.47 -17.62 0.15
CA CYS A 402 -1.22 -16.23 -0.24
C CYS A 402 -1.80 -15.92 -1.63
N ARG A 403 -1.78 -16.91 -2.55
CA ARG A 403 -2.47 -16.79 -3.84
C ARG A 403 -3.99 -16.61 -3.66
N ALA A 404 -4.62 -17.37 -2.76
CA ALA A 404 -6.04 -17.22 -2.41
C ALA A 404 -6.31 -15.85 -1.76
N ASN A 405 -5.41 -15.38 -0.90
CA ASN A 405 -5.51 -14.05 -0.27
C ASN A 405 -5.44 -12.93 -1.31
N THR A 406 -4.54 -13.04 -2.29
CA THR A 406 -4.43 -12.08 -3.40
C THR A 406 -5.73 -11.99 -4.19
N ARG A 407 -6.32 -13.15 -4.56
CA ARG A 407 -7.63 -13.19 -5.23
C ARG A 407 -8.73 -12.53 -4.41
N ARG A 408 -8.77 -12.78 -3.11
CA ARG A 408 -9.77 -12.17 -2.22
C ARG A 408 -9.58 -10.66 -2.12
N THR A 409 -8.35 -10.18 -2.08
CA THR A 409 -8.03 -8.75 -1.92
C THR A 409 -8.26 -7.99 -3.22
N TYR A 410 -7.73 -8.48 -4.33
CA TYR A 410 -7.65 -7.73 -5.59
C TYR A 410 -8.59 -8.23 -6.68
N GLY A 411 -9.00 -9.49 -6.66
CA GLY A 411 -9.96 -10.07 -7.60
C GLY A 411 -9.33 -10.80 -8.79
N PHE A 412 -8.00 -10.89 -8.88
CA PHE A 412 -7.29 -11.56 -9.98
C PHE A 412 -6.44 -12.74 -9.50
#